data_7ba27cbee4deaf7a7207c3884d8b125a
#
_entry.id   7ba27cbee4deaf7a7207c3884d8b125a
#
_cell.length_a   1.000
_cell.length_b   1.000
_cell.length_c   1.000
_cell.angle_alpha   90.00
_cell.angle_beta   90.00
_cell.angle_gamma   90.00
#
_symmetry.space_group_name_H-M   'P 1'
#
loop_
_entity.id
_entity.type
_entity.pdbx_description
1 polymer ?
#
loop_
_entity_poly.entity_id
_entity_poly.type
_entity_poly.pdbx_seq_one_letter_code
_entity_poly.pdbx_strand_id
1 'polypeptide(L)'
;MSKVKKKKPIIDLESLNSDQKTAFEDLRDFICDKGDDSVYVLKGWAGTGKTYCVSVLVRYVLEVIHPTHNWYRIGVTGPTNKSVRVIKKTSGLRNPRVTFQTIHKLLGLTERITKDGQQEFVNQGDFQPKIKTVKLLIIDEVSMLNDDLFQAVIKYRDKIKIICMGDPAQIPPVGRPDCIPFREELAEGYRIKTLDLKQIMRQKSDNAIIESSVAIRSDLGRAKNPVEPVTKLNGKGEGIEFLNLNDPEIRRGFSERLKEYFVTEAFKKDSEYAKIIAWRNKTVATMNDVIRRVIYGDEALGSKILVGEKLIANSPIIQGESIVLNTNEEFTVESFTIKSDDLRYQVSDHPDADPLAVTLKYYSATVSYLDDEDD
;
A
#
# COMPACT_ATOMS: atom_id res chain seq x y z
N MET A 1 39.93 6.60 28.07
CA MET A 1 38.75 5.83 27.62
C MET A 1 37.49 6.53 28.12
N SER A 2 36.90 7.39 27.29
CA SER A 2 35.65 8.10 27.65
C SER A 2 34.48 7.15 27.55
N LYS A 3 33.76 6.94 28.66
CA LYS A 3 32.50 6.21 28.69
C LYS A 3 31.47 6.97 27.85
N VAL A 4 31.20 6.49 26.64
CA VAL A 4 30.05 6.93 25.85
C VAL A 4 28.80 6.63 26.67
N LYS A 5 28.18 7.65 27.23
CA LYS A 5 26.87 7.54 27.88
C LYS A 5 25.87 7.10 26.80
N LYS A 6 25.50 5.83 26.78
CA LYS A 6 24.36 5.36 25.99
C LYS A 6 23.14 6.19 26.44
N LYS A 7 22.64 7.07 25.58
CA LYS A 7 21.35 7.72 25.78
C LYS A 7 20.32 6.60 25.94
N LYS A 8 19.59 6.58 27.08
CA LYS A 8 18.41 5.71 27.20
C LYS A 8 17.47 6.03 26.07
N PRO A 9 17.00 5.05 25.32
CA PRO A 9 16.02 5.27 24.29
C PRO A 9 14.76 5.85 24.94
N ILE A 10 14.30 6.97 24.42
CA ILE A 10 13.06 7.60 24.90
C ILE A 10 11.92 6.88 24.20
N ILE A 11 11.41 5.83 24.83
CA ILE A 11 10.15 5.21 24.43
C ILE A 11 9.07 6.05 25.11
N ASP A 12 8.46 6.91 24.30
CA ASP A 12 7.45 7.84 24.79
C ASP A 12 6.07 7.16 24.87
N LEU A 13 5.82 6.45 25.97
CA LEU A 13 4.52 5.85 26.25
C LEU A 13 3.47 6.90 26.64
N GLU A 14 3.89 8.09 27.06
CA GLU A 14 2.97 9.15 27.44
C GLU A 14 2.29 9.79 26.22
N SER A 15 2.92 9.71 25.06
CA SER A 15 2.33 10.16 23.79
C SER A 15 1.18 9.30 23.28
N LEU A 16 0.99 8.09 23.83
CA LEU A 16 -0.12 7.21 23.49
C LEU A 16 -1.39 7.69 24.22
N ASN A 17 -2.52 7.72 23.48
CA ASN A 17 -3.83 7.93 24.10
C ASN A 17 -4.28 6.69 24.91
N SER A 18 -5.43 6.79 25.59
CA SER A 18 -5.96 5.70 26.44
C SER A 18 -6.15 4.39 25.68
N ASP A 19 -6.76 4.42 24.49
CA ASP A 19 -6.99 3.24 23.66
C ASP A 19 -5.68 2.62 23.19
N GLN A 20 -4.73 3.46 22.77
CA GLN A 20 -3.40 3.03 22.34
C GLN A 20 -2.56 2.46 23.49
N LYS A 21 -2.68 3.00 24.72
CA LYS A 21 -2.03 2.44 25.90
C LYS A 21 -2.55 1.05 26.21
N THR A 22 -3.86 0.87 26.20
CA THR A 22 -4.48 -0.45 26.39
C THR A 22 -4.03 -1.43 25.30
N ALA A 23 -4.02 -1.00 24.05
CA ALA A 23 -3.54 -1.84 22.94
C ALA A 23 -2.05 -2.18 23.06
N PHE A 24 -1.22 -1.22 23.48
CA PHE A 24 0.20 -1.44 23.69
C PHE A 24 0.46 -2.49 24.79
N GLU A 25 -0.24 -2.37 25.92
CA GLU A 25 -0.11 -3.33 27.05
C GLU A 25 -0.54 -4.73 26.63
N ASP A 26 -1.67 -4.83 25.96
CA ASP A 26 -2.21 -6.11 25.52
C ASP A 26 -1.33 -6.79 24.43
N LEU A 27 -0.80 -5.99 23.51
CA LEU A 27 0.16 -6.45 22.48
C LEU A 27 1.51 -6.84 23.09
N ARG A 28 2.00 -6.09 24.09
CA ARG A 28 3.21 -6.43 24.84
C ARG A 28 3.04 -7.79 25.52
N ASP A 29 1.94 -7.98 26.20
CA ASP A 29 1.65 -9.23 26.90
C ASP A 29 1.52 -10.39 25.93
N PHE A 30 0.83 -10.20 24.78
CA PHE A 30 0.77 -11.16 23.68
C PHE A 30 2.16 -11.59 23.17
N ILE A 31 3.10 -10.64 23.03
CA ILE A 31 4.47 -10.95 22.57
C ILE A 31 5.26 -11.72 23.63
N CYS A 32 5.08 -11.36 24.90
CA CYS A 32 5.79 -11.97 26.02
C CYS A 32 5.20 -13.30 26.46
N ASP A 33 3.92 -13.54 26.18
CA ASP A 33 3.22 -14.74 26.59
C ASP A 33 3.62 -15.94 25.74
N LYS A 34 3.78 -17.09 26.42
CA LYS A 34 3.99 -18.41 25.80
C LYS A 34 2.68 -19.17 25.58
N GLY A 35 1.53 -18.48 25.78
CA GLY A 35 0.21 -19.06 25.56
C GLY A 35 -0.05 -19.44 24.10
N ASP A 36 -1.20 -20.06 23.88
CA ASP A 36 -1.58 -20.66 22.59
C ASP A 36 -1.89 -19.65 21.49
N ASP A 37 -2.19 -18.38 21.83
CA ASP A 37 -2.45 -17.32 20.86
C ASP A 37 -1.18 -16.99 20.07
N SER A 38 -1.27 -17.09 18.75
CA SER A 38 -0.14 -16.81 17.85
C SER A 38 -0.42 -15.68 16.86
N VAL A 39 -1.67 -15.26 16.76
CA VAL A 39 -2.12 -14.16 15.91
C VAL A 39 -2.87 -13.12 16.73
N TYR A 40 -2.50 -11.86 16.57
CA TYR A 40 -3.18 -10.72 17.15
C TYR A 40 -3.72 -9.81 16.06
N VAL A 41 -4.97 -9.39 16.14
CA VAL A 41 -5.59 -8.50 15.16
C VAL A 41 -5.95 -7.17 15.83
N LEU A 42 -5.20 -6.12 15.48
CA LEU A 42 -5.47 -4.76 15.89
C LEU A 42 -6.36 -4.08 14.85
N LYS A 43 -7.65 -4.09 15.11
CA LYS A 43 -8.63 -3.37 14.28
C LYS A 43 -8.65 -1.89 14.65
N GLY A 44 -9.00 -1.03 13.71
CA GLY A 44 -9.23 0.38 14.02
C GLY A 44 -9.46 1.20 12.77
N TRP A 45 -10.19 2.28 12.91
CA TRP A 45 -10.49 3.18 11.80
C TRP A 45 -9.23 3.86 11.26
N ALA A 46 -9.32 4.39 10.04
CA ALA A 46 -8.27 5.25 9.52
C ALA A 46 -8.06 6.44 10.49
N GLY A 47 -6.79 6.73 10.82
CA GLY A 47 -6.47 7.82 11.73
C GLY A 47 -6.54 7.53 13.24
N THR A 48 -6.81 6.29 13.66
CA THR A 48 -6.72 5.89 15.09
C THR A 48 -5.28 5.69 15.59
N GLY A 49 -4.29 5.77 14.68
CA GLY A 49 -2.88 5.66 15.05
C GLY A 49 -2.38 4.23 15.28
N LYS A 50 -2.97 3.23 14.63
CA LYS A 50 -2.51 1.82 14.66
C LYS A 50 -1.00 1.70 14.40
N THR A 51 -0.54 2.27 13.29
CA THR A 51 0.88 2.23 12.88
C THR A 51 1.79 2.91 13.91
N TYR A 52 1.34 4.02 14.51
CA TYR A 52 2.09 4.69 15.57
C TYR A 52 2.20 3.80 16.83
N CYS A 53 1.09 3.27 17.32
CA CYS A 53 1.05 2.37 18.47
C CYS A 53 2.01 1.18 18.28
N VAL A 54 1.94 0.51 17.11
CA VAL A 54 2.81 -0.63 16.81
C VAL A 54 4.27 -0.20 16.63
N SER A 55 4.56 1.00 16.12
CA SER A 55 5.95 1.49 16.04
C SER A 55 6.58 1.70 17.43
N VAL A 56 5.80 2.20 18.38
CA VAL A 56 6.21 2.32 19.80
C VAL A 56 6.46 0.93 20.39
N LEU A 57 5.57 -0.03 20.12
CA LEU A 57 5.74 -1.42 20.54
C LEU A 57 7.02 -2.05 19.98
N VAL A 58 7.31 -1.89 18.69
CA VAL A 58 8.52 -2.42 18.06
C VAL A 58 9.78 -1.86 18.72
N ARG A 59 9.83 -0.55 19.00
CA ARG A 59 10.94 0.05 19.75
C ARG A 59 11.08 -0.57 21.12
N TYR A 60 9.96 -0.72 21.85
CA TYR A 60 9.95 -1.32 23.17
C TYR A 60 10.48 -2.77 23.14
N VAL A 61 10.03 -3.58 22.19
CA VAL A 61 10.50 -4.96 22.03
C VAL A 61 12.00 -5.01 21.76
N LEU A 62 12.52 -4.16 20.88
CA LEU A 62 13.93 -4.16 20.51
C LEU A 62 14.86 -3.58 21.55
N GLU A 63 14.39 -2.62 22.34
CA GLU A 63 15.24 -1.82 23.23
C GLU A 63 15.10 -2.25 24.70
N VAL A 64 13.93 -2.78 25.08
CA VAL A 64 13.63 -3.17 26.46
C VAL A 64 13.58 -4.69 26.63
N ILE A 65 12.81 -5.39 25.78
CA ILE A 65 12.65 -6.85 25.92
C ILE A 65 13.87 -7.58 25.35
N HIS A 66 14.35 -7.17 24.18
CA HIS A 66 15.45 -7.83 23.47
C HIS A 66 16.61 -6.87 23.10
N PRO A 67 17.21 -6.15 24.07
CA PRO A 67 18.18 -5.08 23.77
C PRO A 67 19.47 -5.60 23.11
N THR A 68 19.88 -6.84 23.41
CA THR A 68 21.15 -7.43 22.93
C THR A 68 20.95 -8.61 21.98
N HIS A 69 19.69 -9.00 21.70
CA HIS A 69 19.38 -10.20 20.93
C HIS A 69 19.34 -9.91 19.42
N ASN A 70 20.49 -9.89 18.76
CA ASN A 70 20.59 -9.64 17.31
C ASN A 70 19.82 -10.65 16.43
N TRP A 71 19.52 -11.84 16.98
CA TRP A 71 18.71 -12.86 16.30
C TRP A 71 17.21 -12.55 16.33
N TYR A 72 16.75 -11.65 17.23
CA TYR A 72 15.34 -11.27 17.28
C TYR A 72 15.04 -10.24 16.19
N ARG A 73 14.56 -10.72 15.07
CA ARG A 73 14.23 -9.91 13.91
C ARG A 73 12.73 -9.70 13.78
N ILE A 74 12.33 -8.55 13.31
CA ILE A 74 10.94 -8.14 13.09
C ILE A 74 10.74 -7.88 11.62
N GLY A 75 9.72 -8.54 11.03
CA GLY A 75 9.25 -8.25 9.68
C GLY A 75 8.06 -7.30 9.74
N VAL A 76 8.13 -6.18 9.04
CA VAL A 76 7.01 -5.24 8.86
C VAL A 76 6.62 -5.30 7.40
N THR A 77 5.36 -5.67 7.14
CA THR A 77 4.89 -5.96 5.80
C THR A 77 3.58 -5.24 5.48
N GLY A 78 3.32 -5.09 4.20
CA GLY A 78 2.05 -4.65 3.66
C GLY A 78 1.73 -5.37 2.35
N PRO A 79 0.52 -5.19 1.80
CA PRO A 79 0.10 -5.84 0.57
C PRO A 79 0.84 -5.31 -0.68
N THR A 80 1.26 -4.04 -0.67
CA THR A 80 1.90 -3.37 -1.80
C THR A 80 3.20 -2.69 -1.41
N ASN A 81 4.10 -2.42 -2.37
CA ASN A 81 5.33 -1.66 -2.13
C ASN A 81 5.01 -0.25 -1.60
N LYS A 82 3.95 0.39 -2.11
CA LYS A 82 3.52 1.71 -1.62
C LYS A 82 3.12 1.67 -0.14
N SER A 83 2.34 0.67 0.30
CA SER A 83 1.98 0.52 1.72
C SER A 83 3.22 0.31 2.59
N VAL A 84 4.20 -0.47 2.12
CA VAL A 84 5.46 -0.70 2.82
C VAL A 84 6.28 0.60 2.96
N ARG A 85 6.38 1.42 1.91
CA ARG A 85 7.05 2.73 1.98
C ARG A 85 6.36 3.67 2.98
N VAL A 86 5.03 3.73 2.93
CA VAL A 86 4.26 4.56 3.86
C VAL A 86 4.51 4.14 5.31
N ILE A 87 4.47 2.83 5.62
CA ILE A 87 4.71 2.36 6.99
C ILE A 87 6.16 2.57 7.41
N LYS A 88 7.15 2.38 6.53
CA LYS A 88 8.56 2.67 6.79
C LYS A 88 8.74 4.16 7.17
N LYS A 89 8.19 5.07 6.36
CA LYS A 89 8.24 6.51 6.59
C LYS A 89 7.51 6.95 7.87
N THR A 90 6.27 6.48 8.07
CA THR A 90 5.44 6.92 9.21
C THR A 90 5.84 6.31 10.54
N SER A 91 6.39 5.09 10.54
CA SER A 91 6.88 4.44 11.77
C SER A 91 8.16 5.07 12.30
N GLY A 92 8.99 5.66 11.43
CA GLY A 92 10.31 6.19 11.79
C GLY A 92 11.26 5.16 12.39
N LEU A 93 11.03 3.87 12.13
CA LEU A 93 11.86 2.78 12.62
C LEU A 93 13.12 2.64 11.76
N ARG A 94 14.29 2.83 12.35
CA ARG A 94 15.62 2.73 11.70
C ARG A 94 16.51 1.76 12.45
N ASN A 95 16.08 0.52 12.59
CA ASN A 95 16.83 -0.52 13.28
C ASN A 95 17.15 -1.66 12.31
N PRO A 96 18.41 -2.14 12.18
CA PRO A 96 18.79 -3.19 11.24
C PRO A 96 18.12 -4.55 11.53
N ARG A 97 17.49 -4.71 12.68
CA ARG A 97 16.68 -5.89 13.02
C ARG A 97 15.23 -5.79 12.52
N VAL A 98 14.83 -4.64 11.95
CA VAL A 98 13.50 -4.44 11.33
C VAL A 98 13.66 -4.44 9.82
N THR A 99 12.93 -5.33 9.16
CA THR A 99 12.89 -5.40 7.68
C THR A 99 11.54 -4.95 7.18
N PHE A 100 11.54 -4.09 6.16
CA PHE A 100 10.35 -3.59 5.49
C PHE A 100 10.27 -4.20 4.09
N GLN A 101 9.22 -4.94 3.78
CA GLN A 101 9.02 -5.55 2.46
C GLN A 101 7.58 -6.01 2.30
N THR A 102 7.14 -6.29 1.07
CA THR A 102 5.81 -6.86 0.85
C THR A 102 5.71 -8.26 1.46
N ILE A 103 4.49 -8.66 1.81
CA ILE A 103 4.23 -10.01 2.34
C ILE A 103 4.67 -11.10 1.35
N HIS A 104 4.50 -10.87 0.04
CA HIS A 104 4.95 -11.79 -1.00
C HIS A 104 6.47 -11.99 -0.95
N LYS A 105 7.23 -10.89 -0.91
CA LYS A 105 8.70 -10.93 -0.84
C LYS A 105 9.20 -11.62 0.45
N LEU A 106 8.50 -11.40 1.58
CA LEU A 106 8.83 -12.08 2.84
C LEU A 106 8.62 -13.60 2.75
N LEU A 107 7.56 -14.02 2.09
CA LEU A 107 7.24 -15.44 1.83
C LEU A 107 8.10 -16.07 0.74
N GLY A 108 8.93 -15.29 0.01
CA GLY A 108 9.70 -15.76 -1.13
C GLY A 108 8.85 -16.03 -2.36
N LEU A 109 7.72 -15.35 -2.48
CA LEU A 109 6.84 -15.45 -3.64
C LEU A 109 7.24 -14.40 -4.68
N THR A 110 7.38 -14.83 -5.93
CA THR A 110 7.64 -13.95 -7.08
C THR A 110 6.41 -13.91 -7.97
N GLU A 111 6.10 -12.73 -8.44
CA GLU A 111 5.07 -12.52 -9.42
C GLU A 111 5.51 -13.09 -10.78
N ARG A 112 4.65 -13.89 -11.39
CA ARG A 112 4.81 -14.41 -12.74
C ARG A 112 3.56 -14.11 -13.54
N ILE A 113 3.74 -13.67 -14.77
CA ILE A 113 2.63 -13.52 -15.72
C ILE A 113 2.51 -14.83 -16.48
N THR A 114 1.34 -15.47 -16.40
CA THR A 114 1.03 -16.68 -17.16
C THR A 114 0.90 -16.36 -18.66
N LYS A 115 0.92 -17.38 -19.52
CA LYS A 115 0.72 -17.22 -20.96
C LYS A 115 -0.61 -16.54 -21.31
N ASP A 116 -1.60 -16.66 -20.43
CA ASP A 116 -2.94 -16.07 -20.58
C ASP A 116 -3.01 -14.65 -20.00
N GLY A 117 -1.88 -14.05 -19.59
CA GLY A 117 -1.79 -12.71 -19.04
C GLY A 117 -2.29 -12.55 -17.59
N GLN A 118 -2.52 -13.66 -16.88
CA GLN A 118 -2.90 -13.64 -15.47
C GLN A 118 -1.68 -13.54 -14.57
N GLN A 119 -1.80 -12.79 -13.47
CA GLN A 119 -0.77 -12.71 -12.45
C GLN A 119 -0.87 -13.91 -11.51
N GLU A 120 0.23 -14.64 -11.36
CA GLU A 120 0.37 -15.77 -10.46
C GLU A 120 1.59 -15.57 -9.57
N PHE A 121 1.46 -15.91 -8.28
CA PHE A 121 2.58 -15.88 -7.35
C PHE A 121 3.14 -17.29 -7.17
N VAL A 122 4.38 -17.47 -7.53
CA VAL A 122 5.08 -18.77 -7.47
C VAL A 122 6.26 -18.72 -6.51
N ASN A 123 6.57 -19.85 -5.90
CA ASN A 123 7.79 -19.97 -5.10
C ASN A 123 9.03 -19.95 -5.99
N GLN A 124 10.02 -19.16 -5.60
CA GLN A 124 11.34 -19.14 -6.24
C GLN A 124 12.16 -20.40 -5.84
N GLY A 125 11.90 -21.55 -6.40
CA GLY A 125 12.74 -22.74 -6.29
C GLY A 125 13.48 -22.90 -4.94
N ASP A 126 14.80 -22.82 -4.97
CA ASP A 126 15.67 -22.99 -3.79
C ASP A 126 15.73 -21.80 -2.82
N PHE A 127 14.97 -20.73 -3.06
CA PHE A 127 14.99 -19.54 -2.23
C PHE A 127 14.34 -19.80 -0.85
N GLN A 128 15.13 -19.61 0.22
CA GLN A 128 14.63 -19.75 1.58
C GLN A 128 13.77 -18.52 1.96
N PRO A 129 12.47 -18.69 2.29
CA PRO A 129 11.61 -17.60 2.67
C PRO A 129 12.17 -16.83 3.87
N LYS A 130 12.27 -15.50 3.74
CA LYS A 130 12.79 -14.62 4.81
C LYS A 130 11.93 -14.65 6.08
N ILE A 131 10.67 -15.05 5.98
CA ILE A 131 9.77 -15.23 7.12
C ILE A 131 10.36 -16.17 8.19
N LYS A 132 11.18 -17.14 7.79
CA LYS A 132 11.86 -18.08 8.73
C LYS A 132 12.86 -17.37 9.66
N THR A 133 13.33 -16.18 9.29
CA THR A 133 14.33 -15.43 10.05
C THR A 133 13.72 -14.48 11.07
N VAL A 134 12.43 -14.15 10.97
CA VAL A 134 11.74 -13.23 11.88
C VAL A 134 11.16 -13.96 13.08
N LYS A 135 10.96 -13.24 14.18
CA LYS A 135 10.30 -13.70 15.41
C LYS A 135 8.97 -13.00 15.67
N LEU A 136 8.83 -11.81 15.14
CA LEU A 136 7.60 -11.03 15.14
C LEU A 136 7.32 -10.58 13.71
N LEU A 137 6.14 -10.88 13.21
CA LEU A 137 5.63 -10.40 11.93
C LEU A 137 4.52 -9.40 12.16
N ILE A 138 4.64 -8.24 11.53
CA ILE A 138 3.61 -7.21 11.51
C ILE A 138 3.10 -7.10 10.09
N ILE A 139 1.79 -7.21 9.90
CA ILE A 139 1.10 -7.07 8.61
C ILE A 139 0.18 -5.86 8.71
N ASP A 140 0.50 -4.79 8.00
CA ASP A 140 -0.37 -3.61 7.88
C ASP A 140 -1.32 -3.76 6.68
N GLU A 141 -2.43 -3.01 6.71
CA GLU A 141 -3.49 -3.05 5.69
C GLU A 141 -4.01 -4.48 5.43
N VAL A 142 -4.19 -5.24 6.50
CA VAL A 142 -4.58 -6.66 6.42
C VAL A 142 -5.95 -6.88 5.76
N SER A 143 -6.79 -5.84 5.66
CA SER A 143 -8.07 -5.89 4.96
C SER A 143 -7.96 -6.40 3.51
N MET A 144 -6.83 -6.14 2.84
CA MET A 144 -6.56 -6.56 1.47
C MET A 144 -5.92 -7.95 1.36
N LEU A 145 -5.61 -8.60 2.48
CA LEU A 145 -4.93 -9.89 2.49
C LEU A 145 -5.89 -11.00 2.08
N ASN A 146 -5.62 -11.67 0.97
CA ASN A 146 -6.43 -12.79 0.52
C ASN A 146 -6.21 -14.05 1.40
N ASP A 147 -7.14 -14.98 1.30
CA ASP A 147 -7.14 -16.20 2.12
C ASP A 147 -5.88 -17.05 1.91
N ASP A 148 -5.38 -17.16 0.67
CA ASP A 148 -4.20 -17.98 0.34
C ASP A 148 -2.92 -17.41 0.97
N LEU A 149 -2.74 -16.08 0.92
CA LEU A 149 -1.61 -15.42 1.58
C LEU A 149 -1.68 -15.55 3.10
N PHE A 150 -2.87 -15.39 3.68
CA PHE A 150 -3.05 -15.60 5.11
C PHE A 150 -2.70 -17.04 5.49
N GLN A 151 -3.18 -18.04 4.72
CA GLN A 151 -2.84 -19.45 4.93
C GLN A 151 -1.34 -19.71 4.79
N ALA A 152 -0.67 -19.05 3.86
CA ALA A 152 0.79 -19.18 3.71
C ALA A 152 1.55 -18.63 4.93
N VAL A 153 1.07 -17.52 5.51
CA VAL A 153 1.66 -16.92 6.74
C VAL A 153 1.40 -17.78 7.96
N ILE A 154 0.15 -18.26 8.14
CA ILE A 154 -0.27 -18.97 9.33
C ILE A 154 0.47 -20.30 9.55
N LYS A 155 1.05 -20.89 8.50
CA LYS A 155 1.93 -22.06 8.59
C LYS A 155 3.15 -21.83 9.51
N TYR A 156 3.50 -20.58 9.78
CA TYR A 156 4.63 -20.22 10.63
C TYR A 156 4.23 -19.84 12.08
N ARG A 157 2.94 -19.85 12.40
CA ARG A 157 2.38 -19.36 13.67
C ARG A 157 2.98 -19.99 14.92
N ASP A 158 3.44 -21.23 14.84
CA ASP A 158 4.05 -21.92 16.01
C ASP A 158 5.51 -21.47 16.26
N LYS A 159 6.09 -20.68 15.35
CA LYS A 159 7.50 -20.20 15.41
C LYS A 159 7.64 -18.71 15.55
N ILE A 160 6.60 -17.96 15.17
CA ILE A 160 6.58 -16.50 15.16
C ILE A 160 5.26 -15.97 15.74
N LYS A 161 5.31 -14.82 16.39
CA LYS A 161 4.10 -14.06 16.73
C LYS A 161 3.71 -13.18 15.55
N ILE A 162 2.42 -13.10 15.25
CA ILE A 162 1.88 -12.36 14.09
C ILE A 162 0.93 -11.28 14.59
N ILE A 163 1.18 -10.04 14.21
CA ILE A 163 0.28 -8.91 14.46
C ILE A 163 -0.27 -8.43 13.12
N CYS A 164 -1.57 -8.51 12.95
CA CYS A 164 -2.32 -8.00 11.81
C CYS A 164 -2.92 -6.65 12.18
N MET A 165 -2.72 -5.63 11.34
CA MET A 165 -3.35 -4.32 11.53
C MET A 165 -4.21 -3.98 10.33
N GLY A 166 -5.38 -3.42 10.56
CA GLY A 166 -6.23 -2.97 9.47
C GLY A 166 -7.56 -2.39 9.93
N ASP A 167 -8.34 -2.06 8.94
CA ASP A 167 -9.67 -1.49 9.09
C ASP A 167 -10.68 -2.36 8.35
N PRO A 168 -11.62 -3.01 9.04
CA PRO A 168 -12.60 -3.88 8.40
C PRO A 168 -13.52 -3.18 7.39
N ALA A 169 -13.58 -1.85 7.44
CA ALA A 169 -14.38 -1.05 6.53
C ALA A 169 -13.61 -0.56 5.29
N GLN A 170 -12.33 -0.90 5.19
CA GLN A 170 -11.52 -0.59 4.00
C GLN A 170 -11.69 -1.67 2.91
N ILE A 171 -11.01 -1.48 1.78
CA ILE A 171 -11.12 -2.35 0.60
C ILE A 171 -10.80 -3.80 0.98
N PRO A 172 -11.74 -4.74 0.77
CA PRO A 172 -11.52 -6.15 1.03
C PRO A 172 -10.67 -6.80 -0.09
N PRO A 173 -10.24 -8.06 0.09
CA PRO A 173 -9.56 -8.81 -0.95
C PRO A 173 -10.44 -8.97 -2.20
N VAL A 174 -9.81 -9.05 -3.37
CA VAL A 174 -10.53 -9.19 -4.64
C VAL A 174 -11.43 -10.44 -4.61
N GLY A 175 -12.72 -10.24 -4.92
CA GLY A 175 -13.72 -11.33 -4.98
C GLY A 175 -14.17 -11.88 -3.62
N ARG A 176 -13.84 -11.21 -2.50
CA ARG A 176 -14.25 -11.58 -1.14
C ARG A 176 -14.87 -10.37 -0.43
N PRO A 177 -15.83 -10.58 0.49
CA PRO A 177 -16.42 -9.49 1.27
C PRO A 177 -15.49 -8.98 2.38
N ASP A 178 -14.58 -9.84 2.89
CA ASP A 178 -13.66 -9.60 3.99
C ASP A 178 -12.44 -10.54 3.94
N CYS A 179 -11.48 -10.35 4.84
CA CYS A 179 -10.34 -11.23 5.03
C CYS A 179 -10.48 -12.10 6.29
N ILE A 180 -9.81 -13.27 6.32
CA ILE A 180 -9.87 -14.22 7.45
C ILE A 180 -9.59 -13.55 8.81
N PRO A 181 -8.58 -12.67 8.98
CA PRO A 181 -8.31 -12.02 10.26
C PRO A 181 -9.48 -11.24 10.86
N PHE A 182 -10.46 -10.84 10.05
CA PHE A 182 -11.63 -10.09 10.52
C PHE A 182 -12.88 -10.95 10.73
N ARG A 183 -12.84 -12.24 10.36
CA ARG A 183 -13.96 -13.18 10.53
C ARG A 183 -13.95 -13.73 11.94
N GLU A 184 -14.89 -13.25 12.76
CA GLU A 184 -15.00 -13.64 14.18
C GLU A 184 -15.26 -15.13 14.36
N GLU A 185 -16.03 -15.74 13.44
CA GLU A 185 -16.35 -17.17 13.44
C GLU A 185 -15.13 -18.07 13.22
N LEU A 186 -14.03 -17.52 12.67
CA LEU A 186 -12.78 -18.25 12.44
C LEU A 186 -11.72 -17.98 13.53
N ALA A 187 -11.97 -17.04 14.43
CA ALA A 187 -10.98 -16.57 15.39
C ALA A 187 -10.46 -17.72 16.29
N GLU A 188 -11.32 -18.57 16.80
CA GLU A 188 -10.94 -19.70 17.65
C GLU A 188 -10.07 -20.71 16.89
N GLY A 189 -10.46 -21.10 15.69
CA GLY A 189 -9.72 -22.08 14.87
C GLY A 189 -8.33 -21.61 14.49
N TYR A 190 -8.12 -20.30 14.33
CA TYR A 190 -6.82 -19.70 14.03
C TYR A 190 -6.09 -19.17 15.27
N ARG A 191 -6.67 -19.28 16.47
CA ARG A 191 -6.12 -18.73 17.71
C ARG A 191 -5.82 -17.23 17.58
N ILE A 192 -6.85 -16.47 17.18
CA ILE A 192 -6.77 -15.02 16.93
C ILE A 192 -7.29 -14.26 18.15
N LYS A 193 -6.45 -13.42 18.73
CA LYS A 193 -6.84 -12.40 19.70
C LYS A 193 -7.10 -11.08 18.98
N THR A 194 -8.15 -10.35 19.37
CA THR A 194 -8.58 -9.13 18.67
C THR A 194 -8.75 -7.96 19.62
N LEU A 195 -8.40 -6.76 19.19
CA LEU A 195 -8.67 -5.50 19.90
C LEU A 195 -9.00 -4.38 18.91
N ASP A 196 -9.92 -3.51 19.29
CA ASP A 196 -10.37 -2.37 18.49
C ASP A 196 -9.85 -1.04 19.03
N LEU A 197 -9.17 -0.25 18.17
CA LEU A 197 -8.89 1.16 18.43
C LEU A 197 -10.06 2.01 17.92
N LYS A 198 -10.74 2.72 18.79
CA LYS A 198 -11.94 3.50 18.47
C LYS A 198 -11.68 5.01 18.39
N GLN A 199 -10.69 5.53 19.13
CA GLN A 199 -10.41 6.95 19.19
C GLN A 199 -9.66 7.45 17.94
N ILE A 200 -10.31 8.34 17.14
CA ILE A 200 -9.70 8.96 15.96
C ILE A 200 -8.79 10.11 16.38
N MET A 201 -7.53 10.11 15.90
CA MET A 201 -6.49 11.09 16.25
C MET A 201 -6.21 12.12 15.15
N ARG A 202 -6.51 11.78 13.89
CA ARG A 202 -5.95 12.48 12.72
C ARG A 202 -6.65 13.76 12.31
N GLN A 203 -7.90 13.98 12.73
CA GLN A 203 -8.69 15.08 12.18
C GLN A 203 -9.55 15.73 13.27
N LYS A 204 -9.80 17.04 13.11
CA LYS A 204 -10.71 17.76 13.97
C LYS A 204 -12.15 17.31 13.75
N SER A 205 -12.95 17.30 14.79
CA SER A 205 -14.34 16.81 14.80
C SER A 205 -15.30 17.58 13.87
N ASP A 206 -14.91 18.73 13.34
CA ASP A 206 -15.71 19.59 12.47
C ASP A 206 -15.47 19.39 10.95
N ASN A 207 -14.85 18.29 10.55
CA ASN A 207 -14.55 17.99 9.15
C ASN A 207 -15.65 17.11 8.54
N ALA A 208 -16.33 17.59 7.49
CA ALA A 208 -17.37 16.88 6.75
C ALA A 208 -16.93 15.52 6.18
N ILE A 209 -15.63 15.36 5.92
CA ILE A 209 -15.06 14.07 5.45
C ILE A 209 -15.17 13.02 6.54
N ILE A 210 -14.93 13.38 7.81
CA ILE A 210 -15.07 12.45 8.94
C ILE A 210 -16.53 12.06 9.12
N GLU A 211 -17.44 13.06 9.17
CA GLU A 211 -18.88 12.79 9.29
C GLU A 211 -19.36 11.82 8.23
N SER A 212 -18.98 12.05 6.96
CA SER A 212 -19.34 11.18 5.85
C SER A 212 -18.73 9.79 5.97
N SER A 213 -17.48 9.67 6.43
CA SER A 213 -16.83 8.38 6.63
C SER A 213 -17.48 7.57 7.74
N VAL A 214 -17.90 8.22 8.82
CA VAL A 214 -18.66 7.60 9.93
C VAL A 214 -20.04 7.15 9.44
N ALA A 215 -20.75 8.00 8.68
CA ALA A 215 -22.03 7.65 8.09
C ALA A 215 -21.94 6.43 7.15
N ILE A 216 -20.94 6.38 6.27
CA ILE A 216 -20.70 5.25 5.39
C ILE A 216 -20.45 3.96 6.21
N ARG A 217 -19.66 4.04 7.29
CA ARG A 217 -19.37 2.89 8.14
C ARG A 217 -20.60 2.33 8.86
N SER A 218 -21.46 3.21 9.35
CA SER A 218 -22.68 2.80 10.07
C SER A 218 -23.67 2.10 9.17
N ASP A 219 -23.57 2.27 7.84
CA ASP A 219 -24.44 1.70 6.82
C ASP A 219 -23.77 0.62 5.95
N LEU A 220 -22.57 0.17 6.32
CA LEU A 220 -21.90 -0.93 5.62
C LEU A 220 -22.85 -2.16 5.54
N GLY A 221 -23.11 -2.62 4.31
CA GLY A 221 -24.02 -3.73 4.03
C GLY A 221 -25.50 -3.35 3.91
N ARG A 222 -25.89 -2.09 4.08
CA ARG A 222 -27.24 -1.61 3.82
C ARG A 222 -27.38 -1.11 2.38
N ALA A 223 -28.56 -1.30 1.79
CA ALA A 223 -28.82 -0.95 0.38
C ALA A 223 -28.93 0.58 0.13
N LYS A 224 -28.94 1.41 1.16
CA LYS A 224 -29.10 2.86 1.03
C LYS A 224 -27.74 3.54 1.03
N ASN A 225 -27.55 4.48 0.09
CA ASN A 225 -26.37 5.36 0.12
C ASN A 225 -26.51 6.36 1.30
N PRO A 226 -25.66 6.26 2.33
CA PRO A 226 -25.78 7.09 3.53
C PRO A 226 -25.28 8.53 3.32
N VAL A 227 -24.66 8.83 2.19
CA VAL A 227 -24.10 10.14 1.89
C VAL A 227 -24.97 10.82 0.84
N GLU A 228 -25.68 11.88 1.25
CA GLU A 228 -26.38 12.75 0.33
C GLU A 228 -25.34 13.55 -0.51
N PRO A 229 -25.61 13.75 -1.82
CA PRO A 229 -24.73 14.53 -2.70
C PRO A 229 -24.86 16.04 -2.41
N VAL A 230 -24.48 16.46 -1.21
CA VAL A 230 -24.56 17.85 -0.75
C VAL A 230 -23.15 18.34 -0.44
N THR A 231 -22.85 19.55 -0.93
CA THR A 231 -21.59 20.24 -0.59
C THR A 231 -21.59 20.63 0.89
N LYS A 232 -20.57 20.21 1.61
CA LYS A 232 -20.32 20.52 3.02
C LYS A 232 -18.90 21.01 3.18
N LEU A 233 -18.72 22.31 3.33
CA LEU A 233 -17.43 22.97 3.55
C LEU A 233 -17.45 23.68 4.92
N ASN A 234 -16.32 23.63 5.63
CA ASN A 234 -16.13 24.42 6.85
C ASN A 234 -15.80 25.89 6.52
N GLY A 235 -15.65 26.74 7.54
CA GLY A 235 -15.31 28.15 7.36
C GLY A 235 -13.96 28.44 6.70
N LYS A 236 -13.14 27.40 6.45
CA LYS A 236 -11.87 27.49 5.73
C LYS A 236 -11.94 26.95 4.29
N GLY A 237 -13.12 26.52 3.84
CA GLY A 237 -13.31 25.89 2.54
C GLY A 237 -12.84 24.41 2.48
N GLU A 238 -12.58 23.77 3.63
CA GLU A 238 -12.20 22.36 3.71
C GLU A 238 -13.46 21.49 3.87
N GLY A 239 -13.51 20.34 3.19
CA GLY A 239 -14.64 19.42 3.30
C GLY A 239 -14.93 18.65 2.04
N ILE A 240 -16.20 18.47 1.72
CA ILE A 240 -16.70 17.76 0.56
C ILE A 240 -17.47 18.71 -0.34
N GLU A 241 -17.10 18.79 -1.59
CA GLU A 241 -17.81 19.51 -2.61
C GLU A 241 -18.40 18.54 -3.66
N PHE A 242 -19.69 18.67 -3.92
CA PHE A 242 -20.39 17.91 -4.95
C PHE A 242 -20.56 18.74 -6.21
N LEU A 243 -20.10 18.19 -7.35
CA LEU A 243 -20.26 18.79 -8.67
C LEU A 243 -21.17 17.89 -9.53
N ASN A 244 -22.30 18.41 -9.98
CA ASN A 244 -23.19 17.69 -10.88
C ASN A 244 -22.69 17.86 -12.33
N LEU A 245 -21.94 16.90 -12.84
CA LEU A 245 -21.43 16.93 -14.20
C LEU A 245 -22.49 16.74 -15.30
N ASN A 246 -23.76 16.48 -14.94
CA ASN A 246 -24.88 16.53 -15.87
C ASN A 246 -25.29 17.99 -16.17
N ASP A 247 -24.92 18.95 -15.30
CA ASP A 247 -25.08 20.36 -15.56
C ASP A 247 -24.11 20.81 -16.67
N PRO A 248 -24.59 21.39 -17.79
CA PRO A 248 -23.72 21.80 -18.88
C PRO A 248 -22.72 22.89 -18.52
N GLU A 249 -23.01 23.75 -17.54
CA GLU A 249 -22.12 24.85 -17.12
C GLU A 249 -20.99 24.27 -16.27
N ILE A 250 -21.31 23.42 -15.30
CA ILE A 250 -20.31 22.73 -14.48
C ILE A 250 -19.41 21.87 -15.34
N ARG A 251 -19.98 21.13 -16.30
CA ARG A 251 -19.21 20.28 -17.21
C ARG A 251 -18.27 21.08 -18.11
N ARG A 252 -18.67 22.25 -18.59
CA ARG A 252 -17.80 23.13 -19.38
C ARG A 252 -16.65 23.70 -18.58
N GLY A 253 -16.88 24.06 -17.32
CA GLY A 253 -15.86 24.57 -16.40
C GLY A 253 -14.98 23.50 -15.77
N PHE A 254 -15.28 22.21 -15.95
CA PHE A 254 -14.61 21.13 -15.22
C PHE A 254 -13.10 21.05 -15.50
N SER A 255 -12.66 21.27 -16.75
CA SER A 255 -11.24 21.27 -17.10
C SER A 255 -10.47 22.42 -16.43
N GLU A 256 -11.06 23.61 -16.33
CA GLU A 256 -10.45 24.74 -15.63
C GLU A 256 -10.34 24.46 -14.13
N ARG A 257 -11.37 23.86 -13.56
CA ARG A 257 -11.32 23.43 -12.17
C ARG A 257 -10.25 22.38 -11.88
N LEU A 258 -10.00 21.47 -12.80
CA LEU A 258 -8.89 20.50 -12.65
C LEU A 258 -7.53 21.20 -12.65
N LYS A 259 -7.36 22.30 -13.37
CA LYS A 259 -6.11 23.09 -13.35
C LYS A 259 -5.79 23.65 -11.97
N GLU A 260 -6.80 24.01 -11.17
CA GLU A 260 -6.62 24.50 -9.79
C GLU A 260 -5.90 23.49 -8.88
N TYR A 261 -5.96 22.21 -9.21
CA TYR A 261 -5.34 21.12 -8.45
C TYR A 261 -4.08 20.57 -9.11
N PHE A 262 -4.09 20.36 -10.44
CA PHE A 262 -3.06 19.60 -11.15
C PHE A 262 -2.01 20.46 -11.87
N VAL A 263 -2.25 21.78 -12.02
CA VAL A 263 -1.30 22.72 -12.63
C VAL A 263 -0.79 23.72 -11.57
N THR A 264 -0.36 23.18 -10.42
CA THR A 264 0.11 23.98 -9.29
C THR A 264 1.54 23.61 -8.92
N GLU A 265 2.28 24.54 -8.30
CA GLU A 265 3.60 24.23 -7.75
C GLU A 265 3.55 23.18 -6.64
N ALA A 266 2.43 23.11 -5.90
CA ALA A 266 2.21 22.09 -4.88
C ALA A 266 2.15 20.69 -5.52
N PHE A 267 1.39 20.52 -6.61
CA PHE A 267 1.30 19.24 -7.31
C PHE A 267 2.62 18.85 -8.01
N LYS A 268 3.34 19.82 -8.60
CA LYS A 268 4.65 19.57 -9.20
C LYS A 268 5.65 19.05 -8.16
N LYS A 269 5.62 19.62 -6.95
CA LYS A 269 6.49 19.24 -5.85
C LYS A 269 6.09 17.90 -5.24
N ASP A 270 4.80 17.64 -5.10
CA ASP A 270 4.24 16.44 -4.49
C ASP A 270 3.01 15.95 -5.26
N SER A 271 3.16 14.84 -5.98
CA SER A 271 2.07 14.20 -6.74
C SER A 271 0.96 13.62 -5.85
N GLU A 272 1.19 13.49 -4.55
CA GLU A 272 0.16 13.10 -3.58
C GLU A 272 -0.76 14.28 -3.19
N TYR A 273 -0.43 15.51 -3.61
CA TYR A 273 -1.23 16.71 -3.34
C TYR A 273 -2.67 16.62 -3.87
N ALA A 274 -2.86 16.04 -5.06
CA ALA A 274 -4.17 15.84 -5.66
C ALA A 274 -4.25 14.50 -6.40
N LYS A 275 -5.37 13.78 -6.22
CA LYS A 275 -5.65 12.51 -6.90
C LYS A 275 -7.09 12.39 -7.34
N ILE A 276 -7.29 11.72 -8.48
CA ILE A 276 -8.62 11.29 -8.94
C ILE A 276 -8.78 9.81 -8.64
N ILE A 277 -9.87 9.47 -7.99
CA ILE A 277 -10.22 8.09 -7.67
C ILE A 277 -11.47 7.72 -8.48
N ALA A 278 -11.45 6.59 -9.17
CA ALA A 278 -12.58 6.07 -9.91
C ALA A 278 -12.74 4.56 -9.72
N TRP A 279 -13.98 4.10 -9.80
CA TRP A 279 -14.32 2.68 -9.62
C TRP A 279 -13.86 1.78 -10.77
N ARG A 280 -13.89 2.28 -12.02
CA ARG A 280 -13.60 1.49 -13.22
C ARG A 280 -12.26 1.87 -13.83
N ASN A 281 -11.45 0.90 -14.22
CA ASN A 281 -10.18 1.12 -14.92
C ASN A 281 -10.36 1.97 -16.19
N LYS A 282 -11.46 1.78 -16.95
CA LYS A 282 -11.76 2.61 -18.11
C LYS A 282 -11.94 4.09 -17.74
N THR A 283 -12.59 4.38 -16.61
CA THR A 283 -12.75 5.75 -16.11
C THR A 283 -11.41 6.32 -15.64
N VAL A 284 -10.58 5.51 -14.97
CA VAL A 284 -9.22 5.91 -14.59
C VAL A 284 -8.41 6.29 -15.83
N ALA A 285 -8.40 5.44 -16.86
CA ALA A 285 -7.70 5.73 -18.13
C ALA A 285 -8.20 7.03 -18.78
N THR A 286 -9.52 7.22 -18.85
CA THR A 286 -10.11 8.46 -19.39
C THR A 286 -9.68 9.69 -18.58
N MET A 287 -9.68 9.61 -17.25
CA MET A 287 -9.26 10.73 -16.40
C MET A 287 -7.76 11.00 -16.53
N ASN A 288 -6.92 9.98 -16.66
CA ASN A 288 -5.50 10.14 -16.94
C ASN A 288 -5.29 10.93 -18.26
N ASP A 289 -6.02 10.59 -19.32
CA ASP A 289 -5.95 11.32 -20.59
C ASP A 289 -6.41 12.78 -20.44
N VAL A 290 -7.47 13.03 -19.67
CA VAL A 290 -7.94 14.39 -19.37
C VAL A 290 -6.87 15.18 -18.62
N ILE A 291 -6.31 14.61 -17.56
CA ILE A 291 -5.28 15.28 -16.75
C ILE A 291 -4.00 15.51 -17.55
N ARG A 292 -3.57 14.54 -18.37
CA ARG A 292 -2.43 14.74 -19.28
C ARG A 292 -2.62 15.97 -20.17
N ARG A 293 -3.81 16.12 -20.75
CA ARG A 293 -4.15 17.32 -21.57
C ARG A 293 -4.17 18.60 -20.74
N VAL A 294 -4.67 18.54 -19.52
CA VAL A 294 -4.69 19.68 -18.60
C VAL A 294 -3.27 20.14 -18.25
N ILE A 295 -2.34 19.21 -18.05
CA ILE A 295 -0.95 19.50 -17.64
C ILE A 295 -0.07 19.86 -18.85
N TYR A 296 -0.14 19.06 -19.93
CA TYR A 296 0.80 19.13 -21.06
C TYR A 296 0.19 19.74 -22.36
N GLY A 297 -1.12 20.08 -22.33
CA GLY A 297 -1.79 20.66 -23.50
C GLY A 297 -1.79 19.71 -24.70
N ASP A 298 -1.55 20.28 -25.89
CA ASP A 298 -1.58 19.54 -27.16
C ASP A 298 -0.43 18.52 -27.32
N GLU A 299 0.67 18.67 -26.59
CA GLU A 299 1.77 17.70 -26.58
C GLU A 299 1.31 16.31 -26.11
N ALA A 300 0.31 16.25 -25.21
CA ALA A 300 -0.30 15.01 -24.75
C ALA A 300 -0.97 14.20 -25.87
N LEU A 301 -1.34 14.83 -27.00
CA LEU A 301 -1.97 14.16 -28.14
C LEU A 301 -0.93 13.51 -29.08
N GLY A 302 0.29 14.05 -29.12
CA GLY A 302 1.34 13.64 -30.05
C GLY A 302 2.19 12.46 -29.61
N SER A 303 2.20 12.14 -28.32
CA SER A 303 3.06 11.10 -27.77
C SER A 303 2.35 10.25 -26.71
N LYS A 304 2.75 8.96 -26.62
CA LYS A 304 2.27 8.05 -25.58
C LYS A 304 2.87 8.35 -24.21
N ILE A 305 4.09 8.90 -24.18
CA ILE A 305 4.82 9.32 -22.97
C ILE A 305 5.45 10.68 -23.22
N LEU A 306 5.65 11.46 -22.18
CA LEU A 306 6.28 12.77 -22.23
C LEU A 306 7.41 12.87 -21.19
N VAL A 307 8.40 13.72 -21.47
CA VAL A 307 9.46 14.02 -20.49
C VAL A 307 8.87 14.73 -19.28
N GLY A 308 9.27 14.32 -18.08
CA GLY A 308 8.72 14.82 -16.82
C GLY A 308 7.42 14.16 -16.39
N GLU A 309 6.86 13.25 -17.20
CA GLU A 309 5.63 12.51 -16.86
C GLU A 309 5.91 11.46 -15.82
N LYS A 310 5.05 11.38 -14.79
CA LYS A 310 5.06 10.32 -13.78
C LYS A 310 4.24 9.15 -14.24
N LEU A 311 4.84 7.98 -14.23
CA LEU A 311 4.24 6.72 -14.66
C LEU A 311 4.33 5.70 -13.53
N ILE A 312 3.56 4.63 -13.64
CA ILE A 312 3.56 3.49 -12.72
C ILE A 312 3.90 2.23 -13.52
N ALA A 313 4.82 1.42 -13.02
CA ALA A 313 5.16 0.14 -13.61
C ALA A 313 3.99 -0.85 -13.44
N ASN A 314 3.37 -1.29 -14.51
CA ASN A 314 2.30 -2.30 -14.48
C ASN A 314 2.82 -3.73 -14.24
N SER A 315 4.10 -3.96 -14.51
CA SER A 315 4.81 -5.21 -14.27
C SER A 315 6.24 -4.91 -13.85
N PRO A 316 6.96 -5.86 -13.22
CA PRO A 316 8.34 -5.64 -12.84
C PRO A 316 9.21 -5.31 -14.05
N ILE A 317 10.06 -4.29 -13.94
CA ILE A 317 11.07 -3.99 -14.96
C ILE A 317 12.36 -4.65 -14.52
N ILE A 318 12.85 -5.56 -15.36
CA ILE A 318 14.02 -6.41 -15.10
C ILE A 318 15.16 -5.96 -16.01
N GLN A 319 16.35 -5.77 -15.43
CA GLN A 319 17.57 -5.52 -16.17
C GLN A 319 18.62 -6.58 -15.79
N GLY A 320 18.95 -7.44 -16.73
CA GLY A 320 19.75 -8.64 -16.45
C GLY A 320 19.01 -9.60 -15.50
N GLU A 321 19.59 -9.89 -14.35
CA GLU A 321 19.00 -10.74 -13.30
C GLU A 321 18.33 -9.91 -12.17
N SER A 322 18.40 -8.58 -12.24
CA SER A 322 17.93 -7.68 -11.19
C SER A 322 16.61 -7.03 -11.57
N ILE A 323 15.69 -6.95 -10.60
CA ILE A 323 14.48 -6.15 -10.71
C ILE A 323 14.86 -4.69 -10.40
N VAL A 324 14.73 -3.82 -11.39
CA VAL A 324 15.03 -2.37 -11.28
C VAL A 324 13.81 -1.62 -10.74
N LEU A 325 12.61 -1.96 -11.20
CA LEU A 325 11.36 -1.41 -10.70
C LEU A 325 10.39 -2.56 -10.43
N ASN A 326 9.77 -2.55 -9.27
CA ASN A 326 8.71 -3.51 -8.96
C ASN A 326 7.36 -3.06 -9.54
N THR A 327 6.42 -3.99 -9.63
CA THR A 327 5.01 -3.67 -9.96
C THR A 327 4.46 -2.59 -9.03
N ASN A 328 3.75 -1.63 -9.60
CA ASN A 328 3.17 -0.45 -8.94
C ASN A 328 4.20 0.55 -8.37
N GLU A 329 5.46 0.49 -8.78
CA GLU A 329 6.42 1.54 -8.50
C GLU A 329 6.26 2.74 -9.43
N GLU A 330 6.34 3.94 -8.85
CA GLU A 330 6.26 5.21 -9.57
C GLU A 330 7.66 5.62 -10.06
N PHE A 331 7.71 6.16 -11.27
CA PHE A 331 8.93 6.67 -11.87
C PHE A 331 8.64 7.90 -12.74
N THR A 332 9.64 8.73 -12.96
CA THR A 332 9.56 9.92 -13.82
C THR A 332 10.36 9.68 -15.09
N VAL A 333 9.81 10.06 -16.23
CA VAL A 333 10.47 9.98 -17.53
C VAL A 333 11.44 11.14 -17.69
N GLU A 334 12.74 10.85 -17.74
CA GLU A 334 13.79 11.85 -17.93
C GLU A 334 14.06 12.12 -19.42
N SER A 335 14.08 11.06 -20.22
CA SER A 335 14.20 11.12 -21.65
C SER A 335 13.66 9.87 -22.30
N PHE A 336 13.34 9.90 -23.59
CA PHE A 336 12.96 8.71 -24.32
C PHE A 336 13.33 8.82 -25.81
N THR A 337 13.43 7.65 -26.47
CA THR A 337 13.55 7.49 -27.92
C THR A 337 12.55 6.45 -28.39
N ILE A 338 12.02 6.63 -29.59
CA ILE A 338 11.17 5.63 -30.22
C ILE A 338 12.08 4.69 -31.02
N LYS A 339 12.00 3.40 -30.72
CA LYS A 339 12.73 2.33 -31.42
C LYS A 339 11.76 1.45 -32.19
N SER A 340 12.30 0.76 -33.18
CA SER A 340 11.54 -0.17 -34.01
C SER A 340 12.37 -1.41 -34.27
N ASP A 341 11.83 -2.57 -33.94
CA ASP A 341 12.44 -3.87 -34.19
C ASP A 341 11.51 -4.74 -35.05
N ASP A 342 12.07 -5.38 -36.04
CA ASP A 342 11.35 -6.35 -36.87
C ASP A 342 11.50 -7.74 -36.25
N LEU A 343 10.39 -8.27 -35.75
CA LEU A 343 10.33 -9.60 -35.15
C LEU A 343 9.73 -10.58 -36.15
N ARG A 344 10.31 -11.80 -36.22
CA ARG A 344 9.76 -12.90 -36.98
C ARG A 344 9.29 -13.99 -36.05
N TYR A 345 8.01 -14.28 -36.09
CA TYR A 345 7.38 -15.33 -35.28
C TYR A 345 7.01 -16.52 -36.13
N GLN A 346 7.44 -17.71 -35.75
CA GLN A 346 6.92 -18.95 -36.28
C GLN A 346 5.53 -19.19 -35.67
N VAL A 347 4.51 -19.07 -36.51
CA VAL A 347 3.10 -19.16 -36.06
C VAL A 347 2.59 -20.60 -36.05
N SER A 348 3.34 -21.53 -36.70
CA SER A 348 2.98 -22.93 -36.85
C SER A 348 4.20 -23.81 -36.63
N ASP A 349 3.99 -24.97 -36.01
CA ASP A 349 5.04 -26.02 -35.90
C ASP A 349 5.37 -26.70 -37.26
N HIS A 350 4.72 -26.26 -38.32
CA HIS A 350 4.99 -26.77 -39.65
C HIS A 350 6.28 -26.15 -40.21
N PRO A 351 7.28 -26.94 -40.60
CA PRO A 351 8.62 -26.45 -41.04
C PRO A 351 8.58 -25.53 -42.28
N ASP A 352 7.53 -25.62 -43.09
CA ASP A 352 7.37 -24.84 -44.34
C ASP A 352 6.44 -23.61 -44.14
N ALA A 353 6.02 -23.27 -42.92
CA ALA A 353 5.20 -22.11 -42.71
C ALA A 353 6.06 -20.83 -42.70
N ASP A 354 5.70 -19.86 -43.53
CA ASP A 354 6.35 -18.55 -43.54
C ASP A 354 6.22 -17.86 -42.17
N PRO A 355 7.32 -17.37 -41.57
CA PRO A 355 7.28 -16.66 -40.34
C PRO A 355 6.51 -15.36 -40.49
N LEU A 356 5.61 -15.07 -39.55
CA LEU A 356 4.92 -13.78 -39.47
C LEU A 356 5.92 -12.68 -39.13
N ALA A 357 6.11 -11.72 -40.02
CA ALA A 357 6.92 -10.54 -39.77
C ALA A 357 6.07 -9.45 -39.12
N VAL A 358 6.45 -9.00 -37.92
CA VAL A 358 5.78 -7.94 -37.17
C VAL A 358 6.80 -6.87 -36.80
N THR A 359 6.55 -5.62 -37.22
CA THR A 359 7.34 -4.48 -36.76
C THR A 359 6.81 -3.98 -35.45
N LEU A 360 7.59 -4.17 -34.38
CA LEU A 360 7.27 -3.67 -33.05
C LEU A 360 7.88 -2.28 -32.86
N LYS A 361 7.03 -1.27 -32.61
CA LYS A 361 7.47 0.06 -32.20
C LYS A 361 7.33 0.19 -30.68
N TYR A 362 8.40 0.63 -30.01
CA TYR A 362 8.42 0.79 -28.57
C TYR A 362 9.21 2.04 -28.13
N TYR A 363 8.96 2.47 -26.92
CA TYR A 363 9.68 3.58 -26.29
C TYR A 363 10.83 3.03 -25.44
N SER A 364 12.03 3.50 -25.69
CA SER A 364 13.21 3.27 -24.83
C SER A 364 13.39 4.53 -24.01
N ALA A 365 13.17 4.45 -22.70
CA ALA A 365 13.18 5.62 -21.82
C ALA A 365 14.26 5.51 -20.75
N THR A 366 14.86 6.65 -20.39
CA THR A 366 15.61 6.84 -19.16
C THR A 366 14.67 7.37 -18.12
N VAL A 367 14.63 6.76 -16.95
CA VAL A 367 13.70 7.12 -15.89
C VAL A 367 14.43 7.34 -14.57
N SER A 368 13.90 8.23 -13.74
CA SER A 368 14.29 8.39 -12.34
C SER A 368 13.21 7.85 -11.43
N TYR A 369 13.60 7.19 -10.35
CA TYR A 369 12.71 6.67 -9.32
C TYR A 369 13.38 6.80 -7.95
N LEU A 370 12.56 6.80 -6.91
CA LEU A 370 13.06 6.80 -5.54
C LEU A 370 13.52 5.38 -5.19
N ASP A 371 14.82 5.22 -4.97
CA ASP A 371 15.36 3.97 -4.45
C ASP A 371 15.04 3.83 -2.95
N ASP A 372 14.70 2.60 -2.51
CA ASP A 372 14.43 2.32 -1.10
C ASP A 372 15.67 2.45 -0.20
N GLU A 373 16.87 2.61 -0.79
CA GLU A 373 18.14 2.75 -0.08
C GLU A 373 18.56 4.21 0.19
N ASP A 374 17.91 5.21 -0.45
CA ASP A 374 18.28 6.64 -0.37
C ASP A 374 17.53 7.44 0.72
N ASP A 375 16.95 6.80 1.77
CA ASP A 375 16.30 7.45 2.93
C ASP A 375 17.17 7.39 4.22
#